data_742462ae6d32faaf10a800fdb18f1527
#
_entry.id   742462ae6d32faaf10a800fdb18f1527
#
_cell.length_a   1.000
_cell.length_b   1.000
_cell.length_c   1.000
_cell.angle_alpha   90.00
_cell.angle_beta   90.00
_cell.angle_gamma   90.00
#
_symmetry.space_group_name_H-M   'P 1'
#
loop_
_entity.id
_entity.type
_entity.pdbx_description
1 polymer ?
#
loop_
_entity_poly.entity_id
_entity_poly.type
_entity_poly.pdbx_seq_one_letter_code
_entity_poly.pdbx_strand_id
1 'polypeptide(L)'
;MAARKGRATPAGPGGGVSTVEAEIERSREEGNWKRVIQLAEQLRLRPERTFETLAHFLIGEAKLEDFLEEYPPKEKNAHRAKEGLQEARDCLTRTIGDDAKKLGVHLDSYILLGKLNYAMGNYSEALEFYKRAQLDSLEEKQLPPRSLKIMAEAFAIKALCYEKSPRLASGSRHSKAKGAEREAAIVRCYEISGDLTMLFLQVRFRNSDI
;
A
#
# COMPACT_ATOMS: atom_id res chain seq x y z
N MET A 1 -21.05 6.82 61.88
CA MET A 1 -19.96 6.94 60.92
C MET A 1 -19.94 5.70 60.05
N ALA A 2 -20.47 5.77 58.83
CA ALA A 2 -20.55 4.64 57.91
C ALA A 2 -19.60 4.90 56.74
N ALA A 3 -18.59 4.06 56.60
CA ALA A 3 -17.60 4.12 55.51
C ALA A 3 -18.22 3.62 54.17
N ARG A 4 -18.29 4.49 53.19
CA ARG A 4 -18.67 4.13 51.79
C ARG A 4 -17.50 3.37 51.14
N LYS A 5 -17.68 2.07 50.91
CA LYS A 5 -16.82 1.28 50.03
C LYS A 5 -17.00 1.78 48.57
N GLY A 6 -15.93 2.30 48.01
CA GLY A 6 -15.85 2.61 46.57
C GLY A 6 -15.93 1.32 45.76
N ARG A 7 -16.93 1.27 44.86
CA ARG A 7 -17.15 0.19 43.90
C ARG A 7 -16.21 0.43 42.69
N ALA A 8 -15.21 -0.43 42.58
CA ALA A 8 -14.37 -0.47 41.39
C ALA A 8 -15.23 -0.88 40.17
N THR A 9 -15.31 -0.04 39.15
CA THR A 9 -15.88 -0.37 37.85
C THR A 9 -14.93 -1.32 37.12
N PRO A 10 -15.40 -2.44 36.53
CA PRO A 10 -14.55 -3.29 35.72
C PRO A 10 -14.23 -2.56 34.43
N ALA A 11 -12.95 -2.54 34.08
CA ALA A 11 -12.49 -2.06 32.74
C ALA A 11 -13.15 -2.89 31.64
N GLY A 12 -13.84 -2.21 30.72
CA GLY A 12 -14.51 -2.83 29.59
C GLY A 12 -13.51 -3.44 28.60
N PRO A 13 -13.94 -4.40 27.76
CA PRO A 13 -13.09 -5.16 26.83
C PRO A 13 -12.57 -4.38 25.61
N GLY A 14 -12.64 -3.04 25.61
CA GLY A 14 -12.24 -2.20 24.47
C GLY A 14 -10.75 -1.83 24.38
N GLY A 15 -9.96 -2.05 25.45
CA GLY A 15 -8.57 -1.57 25.52
C GLY A 15 -7.57 -2.38 24.69
N GLY A 16 -7.88 -3.63 24.35
CA GLY A 16 -6.94 -4.52 23.68
C GLY A 16 -6.84 -4.34 22.15
N VAL A 17 -7.88 -3.82 21.51
CA VAL A 17 -7.89 -3.63 20.02
C VAL A 17 -7.06 -2.40 19.67
N SER A 18 -7.27 -1.30 20.38
CA SER A 18 -6.55 -0.03 20.15
C SER A 18 -5.03 -0.16 20.34
N THR A 19 -4.57 -1.02 21.26
CA THR A 19 -3.13 -1.24 21.48
C THR A 19 -2.48 -2.07 20.36
N VAL A 20 -3.16 -3.09 19.85
CA VAL A 20 -2.65 -3.92 18.74
C VAL A 20 -2.59 -3.13 17.44
N GLU A 21 -3.62 -2.35 17.14
CA GLU A 21 -3.64 -1.49 15.95
C GLU A 21 -2.52 -0.45 15.99
N ALA A 22 -2.31 0.22 17.11
CA ALA A 22 -1.23 1.18 17.30
C ALA A 22 0.16 0.51 17.16
N GLU A 23 0.33 -0.71 17.66
CA GLU A 23 1.57 -1.48 17.50
C GLU A 23 1.81 -1.89 16.05
N ILE A 24 0.76 -2.25 15.31
CA ILE A 24 0.83 -2.55 13.88
C ILE A 24 1.32 -1.31 13.13
N GLU A 25 0.69 -0.15 13.32
CA GLU A 25 1.08 1.07 12.62
C GLU A 25 2.52 1.48 12.93
N ARG A 26 2.93 1.41 14.20
CA ARG A 26 4.33 1.65 14.57
C ARG A 26 5.28 0.68 13.89
N SER A 27 4.97 -0.62 13.88
CA SER A 27 5.82 -1.64 13.23
C SER A 27 5.92 -1.41 11.72
N ARG A 28 4.85 -0.94 11.07
CA ARG A 28 4.84 -0.55 9.65
C ARG A 28 5.71 0.69 9.38
N GLU A 29 5.69 1.68 10.27
CA GLU A 29 6.53 2.88 10.18
C GLU A 29 8.01 2.56 10.36
N GLU A 30 8.33 1.62 11.25
CA GLU A 30 9.68 1.14 11.52
C GLU A 30 10.22 0.15 10.46
N GLY A 31 9.37 -0.32 9.53
CA GLY A 31 9.72 -1.37 8.57
C GLY A 31 9.87 -2.75 9.21
N ASN A 32 9.31 -2.97 10.40
CA ASN A 32 9.38 -4.27 11.08
C ASN A 32 8.30 -5.22 10.54
N TRP A 33 8.48 -5.65 9.29
CA TRP A 33 7.49 -6.44 8.56
C TRP A 33 7.19 -7.79 9.20
N LYS A 34 8.17 -8.43 9.81
CA LYS A 34 7.98 -9.68 10.56
C LYS A 34 7.04 -9.50 11.75
N ARG A 35 7.16 -8.37 12.45
CA ARG A 35 6.27 -8.03 13.55
C ARG A 35 4.85 -7.74 13.05
N VAL A 36 4.71 -7.04 11.92
CA VAL A 36 3.41 -6.79 11.29
C VAL A 36 2.70 -8.11 10.97
N ILE A 37 3.40 -9.09 10.39
CA ILE A 37 2.83 -10.41 10.10
C ILE A 37 2.35 -11.10 11.37
N GLN A 38 3.16 -11.11 12.44
CA GLN A 38 2.78 -11.74 13.72
C GLN A 38 1.52 -11.12 14.32
N LEU A 39 1.41 -9.79 14.31
CA LEU A 39 0.25 -9.08 14.84
C LEU A 39 -0.98 -9.28 13.95
N ALA A 40 -0.83 -9.30 12.64
CA ALA A 40 -1.91 -9.57 11.70
C ALA A 40 -2.45 -10.99 11.83
N GLU A 41 -1.60 -11.99 12.07
CA GLU A 41 -2.04 -13.36 12.37
C GLU A 41 -2.84 -13.44 13.67
N GLN A 42 -2.50 -12.66 14.69
CA GLN A 42 -3.30 -12.55 15.90
C GLN A 42 -4.67 -11.92 15.65
N LEU A 43 -4.76 -10.91 14.77
CA LEU A 43 -6.03 -10.33 14.34
C LEU A 43 -6.91 -11.37 13.63
N ARG A 44 -6.31 -12.19 12.78
CA ARG A 44 -7.03 -13.23 12.02
C ARG A 44 -7.73 -14.27 12.91
N LEU A 45 -7.25 -14.48 14.12
CA LEU A 45 -7.88 -15.40 15.09
C LEU A 45 -9.17 -14.84 15.69
N ARG A 46 -9.51 -13.58 15.46
CA ARG A 46 -10.73 -12.97 15.96
C ARG A 46 -11.93 -13.38 15.09
N PRO A 47 -13.13 -13.54 15.69
CA PRO A 47 -14.29 -14.08 14.99
C PRO A 47 -14.92 -13.13 13.96
N GLU A 48 -14.54 -11.87 13.97
CA GLU A 48 -15.13 -10.85 13.10
C GLU A 48 -14.45 -10.88 11.71
N ARG A 49 -15.25 -11.00 10.67
CA ARG A 49 -14.79 -11.09 9.27
C ARG A 49 -13.99 -9.87 8.80
N THR A 50 -14.24 -8.72 9.39
CA THR A 50 -13.48 -7.50 9.13
C THR A 50 -12.01 -7.62 9.54
N PHE A 51 -11.72 -8.31 10.65
CA PHE A 51 -10.34 -8.57 11.07
C PHE A 51 -9.62 -9.56 10.14
N GLU A 52 -10.33 -10.54 9.60
CA GLU A 52 -9.75 -11.45 8.60
C GLU A 52 -9.31 -10.69 7.35
N THR A 53 -10.17 -9.80 6.83
CA THR A 53 -9.86 -8.97 5.66
C THR A 53 -8.69 -8.02 5.95
N LEU A 54 -8.68 -7.36 7.11
CA LEU A 54 -7.58 -6.50 7.54
C LEU A 54 -6.28 -7.28 7.69
N ALA A 55 -6.32 -8.47 8.29
CA ALA A 55 -5.16 -9.33 8.44
C ALA A 55 -4.57 -9.75 7.08
N HIS A 56 -5.40 -10.13 6.12
CA HIS A 56 -4.93 -10.44 4.77
C HIS A 56 -4.25 -9.22 4.11
N PHE A 57 -4.80 -8.03 4.27
CA PHE A 57 -4.18 -6.81 3.76
C PHE A 57 -2.79 -6.60 4.37
N LEU A 58 -2.69 -6.63 5.71
CA LEU A 58 -1.43 -6.41 6.43
C LEU A 58 -0.37 -7.47 6.12
N ILE A 59 -0.77 -8.75 6.04
CA ILE A 59 0.14 -9.84 5.69
C ILE A 59 0.64 -9.67 4.25
N GLY A 60 -0.27 -9.35 3.31
CA GLY A 60 0.08 -9.14 1.92
C GLY A 60 1.04 -7.97 1.72
N GLU A 61 0.80 -6.85 2.39
CA GLU A 61 1.71 -5.71 2.40
C GLU A 61 3.06 -6.07 3.00
N ALA A 62 3.07 -6.65 4.21
CA ALA A 62 4.31 -6.95 4.91
C ALA A 62 5.20 -7.95 4.16
N LYS A 63 4.61 -8.99 3.55
CA LYS A 63 5.35 -9.96 2.72
C LYS A 63 5.90 -9.33 1.44
N LEU A 64 5.17 -8.39 0.83
CA LEU A 64 5.64 -7.64 -0.32
C LEU A 64 6.84 -6.78 0.05
N GLU A 65 6.73 -5.98 1.10
CA GLU A 65 7.78 -5.06 1.51
C GLU A 65 9.04 -5.80 2.00
N ASP A 66 8.90 -6.82 2.86
CA ASP A 66 10.00 -7.66 3.36
C ASP A 66 10.78 -8.31 2.19
N PHE A 67 10.05 -8.82 1.19
CA PHE A 67 10.66 -9.38 -0.01
C PHE A 67 11.43 -8.32 -0.82
N LEU A 68 10.86 -7.12 -0.99
CA LEU A 68 11.46 -6.06 -1.80
C LEU A 68 12.67 -5.39 -1.11
N GLU A 69 12.76 -5.44 0.21
CA GLU A 69 13.96 -5.03 0.95
C GLU A 69 15.16 -5.94 0.60
N GLU A 70 14.94 -7.24 0.51
CA GLU A 70 15.99 -8.21 0.16
C GLU A 70 16.26 -8.24 -1.36
N TYR A 71 15.18 -8.20 -2.16
CA TYR A 71 15.23 -8.29 -3.63
C TYR A 71 14.56 -7.06 -4.27
N PRO A 72 15.25 -5.91 -4.36
CA PRO A 72 14.71 -4.71 -4.98
C PRO A 72 14.15 -4.97 -6.38
N PRO A 73 13.13 -4.22 -6.84
CA PRO A 73 12.39 -4.49 -8.08
C PRO A 73 13.22 -4.12 -9.32
N LYS A 74 14.28 -4.88 -9.55
CA LYS A 74 15.16 -4.80 -10.72
C LYS A 74 14.84 -5.96 -11.66
N GLU A 75 15.07 -5.77 -12.95
CA GLU A 75 14.78 -6.77 -14.00
C GLU A 75 15.39 -8.15 -13.69
N LYS A 76 16.62 -8.19 -13.18
CA LYS A 76 17.29 -9.43 -12.76
C LYS A 76 16.58 -10.19 -11.64
N ASN A 77 15.78 -9.51 -10.84
CA ASN A 77 15.05 -10.08 -9.72
C ASN A 77 13.61 -10.49 -10.08
N ALA A 78 13.12 -10.16 -11.29
CA ALA A 78 11.74 -10.41 -11.70
C ALA A 78 11.35 -11.90 -11.63
N HIS A 79 12.27 -12.82 -11.94
CA HIS A 79 12.03 -14.26 -11.83
C HIS A 79 11.80 -14.65 -10.36
N ARG A 80 12.64 -14.20 -9.45
CA ARG A 80 12.50 -14.46 -8.00
C ARG A 80 11.19 -13.85 -7.46
N ALA A 81 10.82 -12.67 -7.92
CA ALA A 81 9.59 -12.01 -7.52
C ALA A 81 8.35 -12.82 -7.95
N LYS A 82 8.37 -13.46 -9.12
CA LYS A 82 7.26 -14.32 -9.58
C LYS A 82 7.01 -15.51 -8.67
N GLU A 83 8.05 -16.07 -8.07
CA GLU A 83 7.95 -17.19 -7.14
C GLU A 83 7.71 -16.71 -5.70
N GLY A 84 8.50 -15.73 -5.24
CA GLY A 84 8.51 -15.29 -3.85
C GLY A 84 7.30 -14.45 -3.43
N LEU A 85 6.60 -13.80 -4.37
CA LEU A 85 5.49 -12.91 -4.08
C LEU A 85 4.09 -13.55 -4.25
N GLN A 86 3.99 -14.87 -4.48
CA GLN A 86 2.68 -15.51 -4.69
C GLN A 86 1.75 -15.36 -3.47
N GLU A 87 2.26 -15.59 -2.27
CA GLU A 87 1.48 -15.48 -1.05
C GLU A 87 1.02 -14.03 -0.79
N ALA A 88 1.92 -13.05 -1.02
CA ALA A 88 1.56 -11.63 -0.94
C ALA A 88 0.44 -11.29 -1.94
N ARG A 89 0.55 -11.79 -3.18
CA ARG A 89 -0.47 -11.63 -4.22
C ARG A 89 -1.81 -12.21 -3.81
N ASP A 90 -1.82 -13.44 -3.28
CA ASP A 90 -3.05 -14.11 -2.85
C ASP A 90 -3.73 -13.35 -1.71
N CYS A 91 -2.95 -12.89 -0.73
CA CYS A 91 -3.44 -12.07 0.37
C CYS A 91 -4.06 -10.77 -0.14
N LEU A 92 -3.35 -10.00 -0.95
CA LEU A 92 -3.82 -8.72 -1.49
C LEU A 92 -5.02 -8.88 -2.43
N THR A 93 -5.09 -9.97 -3.19
CA THR A 93 -6.24 -10.24 -4.07
C THR A 93 -7.52 -10.48 -3.28
N ARG A 94 -7.45 -11.04 -2.07
CA ARG A 94 -8.61 -11.21 -1.19
C ARG A 94 -9.12 -9.88 -0.63
N THR A 95 -8.35 -8.81 -0.72
CA THR A 95 -8.67 -7.49 -0.14
C THR A 95 -9.09 -6.44 -1.17
N ILE A 96 -9.64 -6.86 -2.30
CA ILE A 96 -10.21 -5.97 -3.33
C ILE A 96 -11.74 -6.02 -3.41
N GLY A 97 -12.41 -6.81 -2.54
CA GLY A 97 -13.86 -6.99 -2.49
C GLY A 97 -14.58 -5.94 -1.63
N ASP A 98 -15.88 -6.17 -1.40
CA ASP A 98 -16.74 -5.21 -0.70
C ASP A 98 -16.38 -5.05 0.80
N ASP A 99 -15.91 -6.09 1.45
CA ASP A 99 -15.46 -5.98 2.86
C ASP A 99 -14.22 -5.09 2.96
N ALA A 100 -13.31 -5.15 2.00
CA ALA A 100 -12.15 -4.26 1.93
C ALA A 100 -12.54 -2.80 1.61
N LYS A 101 -13.61 -2.58 0.84
CA LYS A 101 -14.17 -1.22 0.62
C LYS A 101 -14.69 -0.62 1.91
N LYS A 102 -15.41 -1.40 2.73
CA LYS A 102 -15.93 -0.95 4.04
C LYS A 102 -14.78 -0.60 5.01
N LEU A 103 -13.67 -1.32 4.93
CA LEU A 103 -12.45 -1.08 5.72
C LEU A 103 -11.59 0.06 5.16
N GLY A 104 -11.86 0.54 3.95
CA GLY A 104 -11.07 1.56 3.28
C GLY A 104 -9.72 1.10 2.73
N VAL A 105 -9.42 -0.22 2.73
CA VAL A 105 -8.12 -0.76 2.29
C VAL A 105 -8.10 -1.22 0.83
N HIS A 106 -9.23 -1.23 0.13
CA HIS A 106 -9.32 -1.76 -1.23
C HIS A 106 -8.48 -0.97 -2.26
N LEU A 107 -8.39 0.36 -2.13
CA LEU A 107 -7.56 1.17 -3.04
C LEU A 107 -6.08 0.94 -2.79
N ASP A 108 -5.66 0.88 -1.52
CA ASP A 108 -4.30 0.54 -1.14
C ASP A 108 -3.92 -0.87 -1.64
N SER A 109 -4.85 -1.82 -1.59
CA SER A 109 -4.64 -3.18 -2.13
C SER A 109 -4.38 -3.17 -3.63
N TYR A 110 -5.11 -2.36 -4.41
CA TYR A 110 -4.83 -2.18 -5.83
C TYR A 110 -3.47 -1.53 -6.08
N ILE A 111 -3.08 -0.54 -5.28
CA ILE A 111 -1.77 0.11 -5.39
C ILE A 111 -0.64 -0.89 -5.10
N LEU A 112 -0.76 -1.68 -4.04
CA LEU A 112 0.23 -2.71 -3.69
C LEU A 112 0.28 -3.84 -4.73
N LEU A 113 -0.85 -4.25 -5.32
CA LEU A 113 -0.88 -5.20 -6.44
C LEU A 113 -0.19 -4.62 -7.69
N GLY A 114 -0.31 -3.32 -7.93
CA GLY A 114 0.44 -2.62 -8.98
C GLY A 114 1.95 -2.70 -8.74
N LYS A 115 2.42 -2.38 -7.54
CA LYS A 115 3.84 -2.49 -7.12
C LYS A 115 4.36 -3.93 -7.26
N LEU A 116 3.59 -4.91 -6.79
CA LEU A 116 3.90 -6.33 -6.87
C LEU A 116 4.07 -6.79 -8.34
N ASN A 117 3.13 -6.44 -9.21
CA ASN A 117 3.21 -6.79 -10.62
C ASN A 117 4.38 -6.10 -11.33
N TYR A 118 4.71 -4.87 -10.98
CA TYR A 118 5.92 -4.21 -11.45
C TYR A 118 7.17 -4.99 -11.06
N ALA A 119 7.29 -5.44 -9.81
CA ALA A 119 8.42 -6.24 -9.34
C ALA A 119 8.55 -7.58 -10.08
N MET A 120 7.42 -8.19 -10.47
CA MET A 120 7.38 -9.40 -11.30
C MET A 120 7.70 -9.16 -12.79
N GLY A 121 7.83 -7.91 -13.22
CA GLY A 121 8.01 -7.54 -14.63
C GLY A 121 6.72 -7.53 -15.45
N ASN A 122 5.56 -7.61 -14.81
CA ASN A 122 4.23 -7.61 -15.42
C ASN A 122 3.71 -6.17 -15.54
N TYR A 123 4.36 -5.35 -16.36
CA TYR A 123 4.12 -3.90 -16.42
C TYR A 123 2.71 -3.53 -16.87
N SER A 124 2.09 -4.33 -17.75
CA SER A 124 0.71 -4.14 -18.20
C SER A 124 -0.29 -4.28 -17.08
N GLU A 125 -0.15 -5.37 -16.31
CA GLU A 125 -1.00 -5.64 -15.17
C GLU A 125 -0.80 -4.60 -14.06
N ALA A 126 0.43 -4.14 -13.84
CA ALA A 126 0.70 -3.07 -12.89
C ALA A 126 -0.08 -1.80 -13.24
N LEU A 127 -0.07 -1.37 -14.50
CA LEU A 127 -0.84 -0.21 -14.97
C LEU A 127 -2.35 -0.41 -14.85
N GLU A 128 -2.86 -1.61 -15.09
CA GLU A 128 -4.28 -1.90 -14.93
C GLU A 128 -4.71 -1.83 -13.44
N PHE A 129 -3.87 -2.28 -12.52
CA PHE A 129 -4.13 -2.13 -11.08
C PHE A 129 -4.12 -0.66 -10.64
N TYR A 130 -3.19 0.16 -11.13
CA TYR A 130 -3.18 1.60 -10.83
C TYR A 130 -4.41 2.33 -11.40
N LYS A 131 -4.91 1.91 -12.56
CA LYS A 131 -6.17 2.40 -13.10
C LYS A 131 -7.36 2.04 -12.22
N ARG A 132 -7.43 0.80 -11.73
CA ARG A 132 -8.48 0.35 -10.78
C ARG A 132 -8.39 1.06 -9.43
N ALA A 133 -7.21 1.40 -8.97
CA ALA A 133 -6.98 2.24 -7.80
C ALA A 133 -7.46 3.67 -7.99
N GLN A 134 -7.81 4.07 -9.23
CA GLN A 134 -8.15 5.46 -9.57
C GLN A 134 -7.05 6.45 -9.12
N LEU A 135 -5.79 6.05 -9.30
CA LEU A 135 -4.63 6.77 -8.77
C LEU A 135 -4.66 8.26 -9.14
N ASP A 136 -5.02 8.60 -10.38
CA ASP A 136 -5.07 9.97 -10.86
C ASP A 136 -6.16 10.83 -10.16
N SER A 137 -7.19 10.22 -9.59
CA SER A 137 -8.24 10.93 -8.84
C SER A 137 -7.93 11.08 -7.34
N LEU A 138 -6.93 10.38 -6.83
CA LEU A 138 -6.51 10.47 -5.43
C LEU A 138 -5.55 11.66 -5.18
N GLU A 139 -4.95 12.19 -6.23
CA GLU A 139 -4.02 13.32 -6.20
C GLU A 139 -4.62 14.58 -5.56
N GLU A 140 -5.94 14.80 -5.73
CA GLU A 140 -6.64 15.99 -5.26
C GLU A 140 -7.10 15.91 -3.79
N LYS A 141 -6.90 14.80 -3.10
CA LYS A 141 -7.40 14.58 -1.74
C LYS A 141 -6.34 14.91 -0.69
N GLN A 142 -6.78 15.45 0.45
CA GLN A 142 -5.93 15.51 1.63
C GLN A 142 -5.70 14.09 2.16
N LEU A 143 -4.46 13.63 2.10
CA LEU A 143 -4.06 12.28 2.42
C LEU A 143 -3.25 12.21 3.71
N PRO A 144 -3.42 11.15 4.52
CA PRO A 144 -2.53 10.86 5.64
C PRO A 144 -1.07 10.71 5.17
N PRO A 145 -0.06 10.98 6.02
CA PRO A 145 1.36 10.89 5.64
C PRO A 145 1.74 9.56 5.00
N ARG A 146 1.23 8.45 5.52
CA ARG A 146 1.49 7.12 4.97
C ARG A 146 0.96 6.98 3.53
N SER A 147 -0.25 7.46 3.27
CA SER A 147 -0.84 7.42 1.93
C SER A 147 -0.05 8.27 0.94
N LEU A 148 0.50 9.42 1.38
CA LEU A 148 1.38 10.24 0.55
C LEU A 148 2.62 9.46 0.07
N LYS A 149 3.28 8.71 0.98
CA LYS A 149 4.43 7.86 0.63
C LYS A 149 4.06 6.79 -0.38
N ILE A 150 2.97 6.04 -0.13
CA ILE A 150 2.51 4.96 -1.01
C ILE A 150 2.14 5.50 -2.39
N MET A 151 1.45 6.64 -2.45
CA MET A 151 1.08 7.26 -3.72
C MET A 151 2.27 7.82 -4.48
N ALA A 152 3.22 8.48 -3.81
CA ALA A 152 4.45 8.94 -4.43
C ALA A 152 5.19 7.79 -5.13
N GLU A 153 5.34 6.66 -4.45
CA GLU A 153 5.94 5.46 -5.00
C GLU A 153 5.12 4.89 -6.17
N ALA A 154 3.79 4.85 -6.05
CA ALA A 154 2.92 4.34 -7.11
C ALA A 154 3.01 5.17 -8.40
N PHE A 155 3.09 6.50 -8.31
CA PHE A 155 3.30 7.36 -9.48
C PHE A 155 4.68 7.16 -10.10
N ALA A 156 5.75 7.01 -9.31
CA ALA A 156 7.07 6.68 -9.81
C ALA A 156 7.06 5.33 -10.57
N ILE A 157 6.46 4.30 -9.99
CA ILE A 157 6.34 2.98 -10.62
C ILE A 157 5.48 3.04 -11.88
N LYS A 158 4.40 3.84 -11.90
CA LYS A 158 3.56 4.06 -13.09
C LYS A 158 4.39 4.64 -14.23
N ALA A 159 5.24 5.63 -13.96
CA ALA A 159 6.17 6.18 -14.94
C ALA A 159 7.13 5.11 -15.48
N LEU A 160 7.77 4.34 -14.58
CA LEU A 160 8.67 3.25 -14.96
C LEU A 160 7.96 2.16 -15.80
N CYS A 161 6.68 1.86 -15.52
CA CYS A 161 5.90 0.94 -16.35
C CYS A 161 5.71 1.49 -17.77
N TYR A 162 5.46 2.79 -17.94
CA TYR A 162 5.37 3.43 -19.24
C TYR A 162 6.71 3.40 -19.98
N GLU A 163 7.83 3.61 -19.31
CA GLU A 163 9.17 3.50 -19.90
C GLU A 163 9.48 2.10 -20.40
N LYS A 164 9.17 1.08 -19.61
CA LYS A 164 9.44 -0.34 -19.94
C LYS A 164 8.49 -0.89 -20.99
N SER A 165 7.32 -0.32 -21.16
CA SER A 165 6.29 -0.81 -22.09
C SER A 165 5.79 0.27 -23.05
N PRO A 166 6.59 0.68 -24.03
CA PRO A 166 6.24 1.74 -24.97
C PRO A 166 4.91 1.52 -25.72
N ARG A 167 4.49 0.26 -25.85
CA ARG A 167 3.26 -0.12 -26.55
C ARG A 167 1.98 0.11 -25.74
N LEU A 168 2.08 0.23 -24.42
CA LEU A 168 0.92 0.34 -23.51
C LEU A 168 0.40 1.77 -23.37
N ALA A 169 1.26 2.76 -23.52
CA ALA A 169 0.89 4.17 -23.46
C ALA A 169 0.16 4.65 -24.73
N SER A 170 0.22 3.88 -25.80
CA SER A 170 -0.39 4.23 -27.09
C SER A 170 -1.36 3.15 -27.57
N GLY A 171 -2.64 3.38 -27.42
CA GLY A 171 -3.72 2.46 -27.87
C GLY A 171 -3.83 2.23 -29.39
N SER A 172 -2.81 2.55 -30.20
CA SER A 172 -2.80 2.32 -31.66
C SER A 172 -1.38 2.42 -32.25
N ARG A 173 -1.13 1.66 -33.30
CA ARG A 173 0.18 1.38 -33.88
C ARG A 173 0.85 2.50 -34.68
N HIS A 174 0.24 3.67 -34.87
CA HIS A 174 0.75 4.72 -35.76
C HIS A 174 0.54 6.14 -35.23
N SER A 175 1.55 6.81 -34.71
CA SER A 175 1.89 8.21 -34.93
C SER A 175 2.94 8.78 -33.98
N LYS A 176 3.77 9.74 -34.45
CA LYS A 176 4.71 10.54 -33.61
C LYS A 176 4.01 11.29 -32.46
N ALA A 177 2.73 11.67 -32.63
CA ALA A 177 1.93 12.32 -31.57
C ALA A 177 1.82 11.48 -30.31
N LYS A 178 1.75 10.16 -30.44
CA LYS A 178 1.62 9.24 -29.28
C LYS A 178 2.92 9.03 -28.50
N GLY A 179 4.07 9.23 -29.14
CA GLY A 179 5.35 9.29 -28.43
C GLY A 179 5.40 10.47 -27.48
N ALA A 180 5.00 11.65 -27.94
CA ALA A 180 4.95 12.87 -27.14
C ALA A 180 3.93 12.79 -25.99
N GLU A 181 2.74 12.20 -26.22
CA GLU A 181 1.75 11.96 -25.15
C GLU A 181 2.28 11.03 -24.07
N ARG A 182 3.00 9.97 -24.47
CA ARG A 182 3.64 9.05 -23.50
C ARG A 182 4.72 9.75 -22.68
N GLU A 183 5.59 10.49 -23.33
CA GLU A 183 6.65 11.25 -22.66
C GLU A 183 6.04 12.26 -21.67
N ALA A 184 5.01 12.98 -22.08
CA ALA A 184 4.27 13.88 -21.21
C ALA A 184 3.64 13.15 -20.00
N ALA A 185 3.08 11.95 -20.21
CA ALA A 185 2.52 11.14 -19.12
C ALA A 185 3.60 10.65 -18.13
N ILE A 186 4.79 10.27 -18.64
CA ILE A 186 5.93 9.88 -17.81
C ILE A 186 6.40 11.06 -16.96
N VAL A 187 6.63 12.21 -17.58
CA VAL A 187 7.05 13.44 -16.89
C VAL A 187 6.05 13.82 -15.81
N ARG A 188 4.76 13.87 -16.15
CA ARG A 188 3.70 14.17 -15.18
C ARG A 188 3.69 13.20 -13.99
N CYS A 189 3.87 11.90 -14.22
CA CYS A 189 3.92 10.92 -13.13
C CYS A 189 5.12 11.18 -12.20
N TYR A 190 6.29 11.53 -12.74
CA TYR A 190 7.44 11.86 -11.91
C TYR A 190 7.28 13.19 -11.17
N GLU A 191 6.67 14.21 -11.77
CA GLU A 191 6.35 15.47 -11.11
C GLU A 191 5.42 15.25 -9.92
N ILE A 192 4.31 14.53 -10.11
CA ILE A 192 3.38 14.19 -9.03
C ILE A 192 4.07 13.38 -7.93
N SER A 193 4.90 12.39 -8.30
CA SER A 193 5.67 11.61 -7.33
C SER A 193 6.60 12.50 -6.51
N GLY A 194 7.28 13.44 -7.13
CA GLY A 194 8.15 14.42 -6.48
C GLY A 194 7.40 15.32 -5.50
N ASP A 195 6.28 15.89 -5.95
CA ASP A 195 5.44 16.78 -5.12
C ASP A 195 4.87 16.05 -3.90
N LEU A 196 4.36 14.84 -4.06
CA LEU A 196 3.87 14.00 -2.97
C LEU A 196 4.99 13.62 -1.98
N THR A 197 6.20 13.35 -2.49
CA THR A 197 7.37 13.05 -1.65
C THR A 197 7.76 14.27 -0.82
N MET A 198 7.79 15.46 -1.41
CA MET A 198 8.08 16.70 -0.69
C MET A 198 7.03 16.99 0.37
N LEU A 199 5.75 16.81 0.05
CA LEU A 199 4.66 16.96 1.01
C LEU A 199 4.78 15.96 2.18
N PHE A 200 5.08 14.70 1.90
CA PHE A 200 5.32 13.67 2.92
C PHE A 200 6.46 14.08 3.88
N LEU A 201 7.58 14.54 3.34
CA LEU A 201 8.71 14.98 4.15
C LEU A 201 8.35 16.19 5.02
N GLN A 202 7.65 17.18 4.49
CA GLN A 202 7.20 18.35 5.25
C GLN A 202 6.30 17.97 6.44
N VAL A 203 5.35 17.05 6.24
CA VAL A 203 4.46 16.58 7.31
C VAL A 203 5.25 15.80 8.36
N ARG A 204 6.20 14.95 7.94
CA ARG A 204 7.02 14.14 8.85
C ARG A 204 7.93 15.01 9.73
N PHE A 205 8.59 16.00 9.17
CA PHE A 205 9.46 16.91 9.95
C PHE A 205 8.67 17.76 10.95
N ARG A 206 7.49 18.27 10.57
CA ARG A 206 6.63 19.00 11.52
C ARG A 206 6.20 18.17 12.73
N ASN A 207 6.01 16.87 12.56
CA ASN A 207 5.61 15.96 13.65
C ASN A 207 6.79 15.48 14.49
N SER A 208 8.04 15.72 14.07
CA SER A 208 9.25 15.33 14.81
C SER A 208 9.76 16.44 15.74
N ASP A 209 9.25 17.67 15.60
CA ASP A 209 9.63 18.85 16.40
C ASP A 209 8.68 19.06 17.61
N ILE A 210 7.78 18.12 17.90
CA ILE A 210 6.86 18.11 19.05
C ILE A 210 7.20 16.95 19.96
#